data_b864161c689d7f226a324cb191ae6fe8
#
_entry.id   b864161c689d7f226a324cb191ae6fe8
#
_cell.length_a   1.000
_cell.length_b   1.000
_cell.length_c   1.000
_cell.angle_alpha   90.00
_cell.angle_beta   90.00
_cell.angle_gamma   90.00
#
_symmetry.space_group_name_H-M   'P 1'
#
loop_
_entity.id
_entity.type
_entity.pdbx_description
1 polymer ?
#
loop_
_entity_poly.entity_id
_entity_poly.type
_entity_poly.pdbx_seq_one_letter_code
_entity_poly.pdbx_strand_id
1 'polypeptide(L)'
;GRRIFNRLTVRENLTMGAYLRSDAGIAADLDRVFALFPRLAERVTQVAGTLSGGEQQMLAIGRALMANPRVLLLDEPSMGLAPVLVEQIFDKISDINRQGMTILLVEQNAAMALSIAHRGYVLETGSIALEGTAAQLSDNADVRRAYLGE
;
A
#
# COMPACT_ATOMS: atom_id res chain seq x y z
N GLY A 1 7.84 -3.95 -7.50
CA GLY A 1 7.87 -5.29 -6.87
C GLY A 1 8.11 -5.22 -5.37
N ARG A 2 7.69 -6.23 -4.65
CA ARG A 2 7.79 -6.38 -3.19
C ARG A 2 9.25 -6.41 -2.72
N ARG A 3 9.88 -5.26 -2.57
CA ARG A 3 11.32 -5.16 -2.23
C ARG A 3 11.53 -5.31 -0.72
N ILE A 4 11.31 -6.54 -0.18
CA ILE A 4 11.65 -6.89 1.20
C ILE A 4 13.06 -7.48 1.29
N PHE A 5 13.63 -7.50 2.49
CA PHE A 5 14.88 -8.21 2.77
C PHE A 5 14.55 -9.67 3.09
N ASN A 6 14.62 -10.55 2.08
CA ASN A 6 14.17 -11.95 2.16
C ASN A 6 14.86 -12.78 3.27
N ARG A 7 16.10 -12.44 3.62
CA ARG A 7 16.90 -13.17 4.63
C ARG A 7 16.69 -12.65 6.05
N LEU A 8 16.06 -11.49 6.21
CA LEU A 8 15.75 -10.91 7.51
C LEU A 8 14.38 -11.39 7.98
N THR A 9 14.18 -11.39 9.28
CA THR A 9 12.88 -11.63 9.92
C THR A 9 11.91 -10.49 9.63
N VAL A 10 10.62 -10.71 9.94
CA VAL A 10 9.60 -9.66 9.90
C VAL A 10 10.01 -8.45 10.74
N ARG A 11 10.43 -8.68 12.00
CA ARG A 11 10.88 -7.61 12.91
C ARG A 11 12.06 -6.83 12.33
N GLU A 12 13.07 -7.52 11.85
CA GLU A 12 14.26 -6.87 11.27
C GLU A 12 13.90 -6.04 10.03
N ASN A 13 13.03 -6.54 9.14
CA ASN A 13 12.53 -5.77 8.03
C ASN A 13 11.85 -4.47 8.48
N LEU A 14 10.96 -4.54 9.48
CA LEU A 14 10.27 -3.36 10.01
C LEU A 14 11.27 -2.39 10.64
N THR A 15 12.21 -2.88 11.44
CA THR A 15 13.27 -2.06 12.07
C THR A 15 14.13 -1.35 11.02
N MET A 16 14.44 -2.00 9.89
CA MET A 16 15.14 -1.37 8.76
C MET A 16 14.38 -0.17 8.19
N GLY A 17 13.05 -0.15 8.27
CA GLY A 17 12.25 1.03 7.89
C GLY A 17 12.53 2.26 8.75
N ALA A 18 12.89 2.07 10.01
CA ALA A 18 13.23 3.13 10.95
C ALA A 18 14.73 3.43 11.01
N TYR A 19 15.55 2.88 10.11
CA TYR A 19 17.01 2.93 10.20
C TYR A 19 17.59 4.35 10.35
N LEU A 20 16.98 5.35 9.73
CA LEU A 20 17.42 6.76 9.81
C LEU A 20 16.80 7.53 10.99
N ARG A 21 16.01 6.86 11.82
CA ARG A 21 15.32 7.47 12.97
C ARG A 21 16.06 7.16 14.27
N SER A 22 16.00 8.11 15.20
CA SER A 22 16.55 7.96 16.57
C SER A 22 15.59 8.48 17.64
N ASP A 23 14.33 8.74 17.25
CA ASP A 23 13.31 9.26 18.17
C ASP A 23 12.65 8.15 19.01
N ALA A 24 12.00 8.54 20.09
CA ALA A 24 11.33 7.62 21.02
C ALA A 24 10.04 7.00 20.46
N GLY A 25 9.54 7.48 19.29
CA GLY A 25 8.31 7.02 18.69
C GLY A 25 8.40 5.68 17.96
N ILE A 26 9.60 5.15 17.72
CA ILE A 26 9.83 3.93 16.94
C ILE A 26 9.06 2.73 17.49
N ALA A 27 9.04 2.55 18.82
CA ALA A 27 8.33 1.44 19.46
C ALA A 27 6.82 1.55 19.26
N ALA A 28 6.25 2.74 19.44
CA ALA A 28 4.82 2.99 19.21
C ALA A 28 4.41 2.80 17.74
N ASP A 29 5.29 3.19 16.81
CA ASP A 29 5.05 2.96 15.37
C ASP A 29 5.09 1.47 15.02
N LEU A 30 5.96 0.70 15.66
CA LEU A 30 5.99 -0.77 15.48
C LEU A 30 4.70 -1.41 15.98
N ASP A 31 4.20 -1.00 17.15
CA ASP A 31 2.93 -1.48 17.70
C ASP A 31 1.76 -1.10 16.79
N ARG A 32 1.77 0.12 16.22
CA ARG A 32 0.77 0.56 15.24
C ARG A 32 0.81 -0.29 13.96
N VAL A 33 1.99 -0.62 13.45
CA VAL A 33 2.14 -1.52 12.29
C VAL A 33 1.60 -2.91 12.60
N PHE A 34 1.85 -3.46 13.77
CA PHE A 34 1.31 -4.75 14.17
C PHE A 34 -0.21 -4.72 14.38
N ALA A 35 -0.76 -3.63 14.91
CA ALA A 35 -2.21 -3.45 14.98
C ALA A 35 -2.86 -3.37 13.59
N LEU A 36 -2.20 -2.72 12.64
CA LEU A 36 -2.65 -2.62 11.25
C LEU A 36 -2.55 -3.95 10.50
N PHE A 37 -1.49 -4.73 10.78
CA PHE A 37 -1.19 -6.01 10.14
C PHE A 37 -0.96 -7.12 11.18
N PRO A 38 -2.03 -7.65 11.84
CA PRO A 38 -1.89 -8.64 12.92
C PRO A 38 -1.12 -9.90 12.51
N ARG A 39 -1.24 -10.31 11.22
CA ARG A 39 -0.50 -11.48 10.70
C ARG A 39 1.01 -11.30 10.75
N LEU A 40 1.52 -10.07 10.68
CA LEU A 40 2.95 -9.79 10.85
C LEU A 40 3.38 -9.92 12.33
N ALA A 41 2.49 -9.54 13.27
CA ALA A 41 2.75 -9.72 14.70
C ALA A 41 2.87 -11.21 15.08
N GLU A 42 1.97 -12.06 14.52
CA GLU A 42 2.00 -13.52 14.73
C GLU A 42 3.30 -14.16 14.19
N ARG A 43 3.97 -13.52 13.23
CA ARG A 43 5.13 -14.04 12.48
C ARG A 43 6.39 -13.21 12.70
N VAL A 44 6.48 -12.50 13.79
CA VAL A 44 7.52 -11.47 14.07
C VAL A 44 8.94 -11.99 13.92
N THR A 45 9.19 -13.25 14.23
CA THR A 45 10.50 -13.94 14.12
C THR A 45 10.68 -14.75 12.85
N GLN A 46 9.62 -14.84 12.01
CA GLN A 46 9.68 -15.61 10.77
C GLN A 46 10.54 -14.88 9.74
N VAL A 47 11.34 -15.64 8.97
CA VAL A 47 12.14 -15.11 7.85
C VAL A 47 11.21 -14.63 6.73
N ALA A 48 11.35 -13.38 6.32
CA ALA A 48 10.41 -12.69 5.45
C ALA A 48 10.26 -13.35 4.06
N GLY A 49 11.31 -13.97 3.55
CA GLY A 49 11.26 -14.70 2.28
C GLY A 49 10.33 -15.93 2.29
N THR A 50 9.93 -16.42 3.46
CA THR A 50 9.00 -17.57 3.61
C THR A 50 7.55 -17.16 3.78
N LEU A 51 7.26 -15.87 3.81
CA LEU A 51 5.89 -15.32 3.88
C LEU A 51 5.18 -15.51 2.54
N SER A 52 3.84 -15.58 2.57
CA SER A 52 3.01 -15.50 1.38
C SER A 52 3.17 -14.15 0.68
N GLY A 53 2.80 -14.08 -0.61
CA GLY A 53 2.88 -12.84 -1.38
C GLY A 53 2.13 -11.66 -0.75
N GLY A 54 0.94 -11.91 -0.18
CA GLY A 54 0.18 -10.87 0.51
C GLY A 54 0.83 -10.42 1.82
N GLU A 55 1.37 -11.34 2.61
CA GLU A 55 2.11 -10.99 3.83
C GLU A 55 3.40 -10.22 3.52
N GLN A 56 4.10 -10.56 2.43
CA GLN A 56 5.25 -9.79 1.95
C GLN A 56 4.87 -8.38 1.54
N GLN A 57 3.71 -8.20 0.92
CA GLN A 57 3.19 -6.88 0.56
C GLN A 57 2.84 -6.06 1.80
N MET A 58 2.15 -6.67 2.78
CA MET A 58 1.88 -6.04 4.07
C MET A 58 3.17 -5.64 4.80
N LEU A 59 4.19 -6.51 4.77
CA LEU A 59 5.51 -6.21 5.35
C LEU A 59 6.20 -5.04 4.65
N ALA A 60 6.12 -4.96 3.32
CA ALA A 60 6.70 -3.85 2.56
C ALA A 60 6.03 -2.51 2.92
N ILE A 61 4.70 -2.48 3.04
CA ILE A 61 3.93 -1.31 3.47
C ILE A 61 4.28 -0.96 4.93
N GLY A 62 4.25 -1.95 5.83
CA GLY A 62 4.59 -1.76 7.24
C GLY A 62 6.00 -1.18 7.42
N ARG A 63 6.98 -1.68 6.67
CA ARG A 63 8.34 -1.15 6.68
C ARG A 63 8.40 0.30 6.21
N ALA A 64 7.63 0.67 5.18
CA ALA A 64 7.56 2.06 4.73
C ALA A 64 6.96 2.98 5.80
N LEU A 65 5.94 2.51 6.53
CA LEU A 65 5.32 3.26 7.63
C LEU A 65 6.30 3.49 8.80
N MET A 66 7.22 2.56 9.06
CA MET A 66 8.25 2.72 10.11
C MET A 66 9.18 3.92 9.89
N ALA A 67 9.30 4.43 8.66
CA ALA A 67 10.02 5.68 8.38
C ALA A 67 9.28 6.94 8.88
N ASN A 68 8.05 6.80 9.39
CA ASN A 68 7.14 7.89 9.75
C ASN A 68 7.01 8.95 8.63
N PRO A 69 6.63 8.55 7.41
CA PRO A 69 6.64 9.42 6.26
C PRO A 69 5.47 10.41 6.30
N ARG A 70 5.59 11.55 5.64
CA ARG A 70 4.48 12.48 5.40
C ARG A 70 3.63 12.08 4.18
N VAL A 71 4.24 11.36 3.24
CA VAL A 71 3.58 10.85 2.02
C VAL A 71 4.03 9.41 1.80
N LEU A 72 3.09 8.51 1.58
CA LEU A 72 3.34 7.11 1.24
C LEU A 72 3.11 6.92 -0.26
N LEU A 73 4.14 6.41 -0.96
CA LEU A 73 4.07 6.10 -2.39
C LEU A 73 3.88 4.59 -2.55
N LEU A 74 2.82 4.18 -3.24
CA LEU A 74 2.49 2.77 -3.50
C LEU A 74 2.40 2.55 -5.01
N ASP A 75 3.25 1.68 -5.52
CA ASP A 75 3.33 1.33 -6.93
C ASP A 75 2.82 -0.10 -7.14
N GLU A 76 1.65 -0.23 -7.73
CA GLU A 76 0.92 -1.48 -8.01
C GLU A 76 0.91 -2.46 -6.80
N PRO A 77 0.44 -2.03 -5.61
CA PRO A 77 0.49 -2.87 -4.41
C PRO A 77 -0.38 -4.13 -4.51
N SER A 78 -1.36 -4.17 -5.43
CA SER A 78 -2.24 -5.31 -5.64
C SER A 78 -1.68 -6.34 -6.63
N MET A 79 -0.64 -6.02 -7.39
CA MET A 79 -0.15 -6.84 -8.50
C MET A 79 0.27 -8.25 -8.06
N GLY A 80 -0.28 -9.27 -8.74
CA GLY A 80 0.04 -10.68 -8.49
C GLY A 80 -0.45 -11.21 -7.16
N LEU A 81 -1.49 -10.62 -6.58
CA LEU A 81 -2.19 -11.11 -5.41
C LEU A 81 -3.52 -11.79 -5.80
N ALA A 82 -3.96 -12.73 -4.97
CA ALA A 82 -5.29 -13.30 -5.08
C ALA A 82 -6.37 -12.23 -4.76
N PRO A 83 -7.58 -12.29 -5.36
CA PRO A 83 -8.62 -11.27 -5.20
C PRO A 83 -8.91 -10.89 -3.75
N VAL A 84 -9.05 -11.86 -2.86
CA VAL A 84 -9.29 -11.62 -1.42
C VAL A 84 -8.16 -10.82 -0.77
N LEU A 85 -6.91 -11.03 -1.20
CA LEU A 85 -5.76 -10.28 -0.67
C LEU A 85 -5.70 -8.86 -1.26
N VAL A 86 -6.17 -8.67 -2.49
CA VAL A 86 -6.32 -7.35 -3.10
C VAL A 86 -7.26 -6.50 -2.25
N GLU A 87 -8.47 -6.99 -1.95
CA GLU A 87 -9.44 -6.30 -1.09
C GLU A 87 -8.83 -5.94 0.26
N GLN A 88 -8.16 -6.89 0.93
CA GLN A 88 -7.49 -6.63 2.21
C GLN A 88 -6.43 -5.53 2.12
N ILE A 89 -5.63 -5.49 1.04
CA ILE A 89 -4.61 -4.44 0.86
C ILE A 89 -5.28 -3.07 0.66
N PHE A 90 -6.35 -2.97 -0.14
CA PHE A 90 -7.06 -1.72 -0.35
C PHE A 90 -7.75 -1.23 0.93
N ASP A 91 -8.34 -2.13 1.74
CA ASP A 91 -8.87 -1.79 3.06
C ASP A 91 -7.77 -1.20 3.96
N LYS A 92 -6.58 -1.80 3.98
CA LYS A 92 -5.46 -1.28 4.77
C LYS A 92 -4.93 0.06 4.26
N ILE A 93 -4.89 0.26 2.94
CA ILE A 93 -4.54 1.56 2.34
C ILE A 93 -5.54 2.64 2.78
N SER A 94 -6.82 2.31 2.75
CA SER A 94 -7.90 3.19 3.22
C SER A 94 -7.77 3.50 4.73
N ASP A 95 -7.48 2.48 5.56
CA ASP A 95 -7.25 2.65 7.01
C ASP A 95 -6.07 3.60 7.29
N ILE A 96 -4.96 3.43 6.55
CA ILE A 96 -3.77 4.28 6.67
C ILE A 96 -4.10 5.72 6.28
N ASN A 97 -4.85 5.93 5.20
CA ASN A 97 -5.28 7.27 4.77
C ASN A 97 -6.19 7.93 5.80
N ARG A 98 -7.18 7.20 6.35
CA ARG A 98 -8.07 7.69 7.41
C ARG A 98 -7.33 8.11 8.68
N GLN A 99 -6.16 7.56 8.95
CA GLN A 99 -5.27 7.98 10.04
C GLN A 99 -4.48 9.26 9.71
N GLY A 100 -4.75 9.91 8.57
CA GLY A 100 -4.15 11.20 8.17
C GLY A 100 -2.93 11.07 7.25
N MET A 101 -2.58 9.85 6.79
CA MET A 101 -1.48 9.67 5.85
C MET A 101 -1.88 10.11 4.43
N THR A 102 -1.09 10.98 3.82
CA THR A 102 -1.21 11.27 2.39
C THR A 102 -0.65 10.11 1.58
N ILE A 103 -1.42 9.60 0.63
CA ILE A 103 -1.03 8.45 -0.18
C ILE A 103 -1.07 8.82 -1.66
N LEU A 104 -0.01 8.53 -2.39
CA LEU A 104 0.00 8.47 -3.86
C LEU A 104 0.00 6.98 -4.26
N LEU A 105 -1.10 6.56 -4.88
CA LEU A 105 -1.32 5.19 -5.32
C LEU A 105 -1.24 5.11 -6.86
N VAL A 106 -0.38 4.26 -7.38
CA VAL A 106 -0.36 3.87 -8.80
C VAL A 106 -0.95 2.48 -8.91
N GLU A 107 -1.98 2.31 -9.74
CA GLU A 107 -2.69 1.04 -9.90
C GLU A 107 -3.26 0.88 -11.32
N GLN A 108 -3.26 -0.35 -11.80
CA GLN A 108 -3.98 -0.75 -13.02
C GLN A 108 -5.45 -1.08 -12.73
N ASN A 109 -5.77 -1.56 -11.54
CA ASN A 109 -7.13 -1.82 -11.10
C ASN A 109 -7.84 -0.48 -10.78
N ALA A 110 -8.29 0.21 -11.83
CA ALA A 110 -8.90 1.52 -11.71
C ALA A 110 -10.15 1.52 -10.83
N ALA A 111 -10.98 0.47 -10.91
CA ALA A 111 -12.19 0.36 -10.09
C ALA A 111 -11.85 0.40 -8.59
N MET A 112 -10.91 -0.44 -8.17
CA MET A 112 -10.46 -0.49 -6.77
C MET A 112 -9.76 0.81 -6.36
N ALA A 113 -8.88 1.36 -7.21
CA ALA A 113 -8.19 2.61 -6.92
C ALA A 113 -9.17 3.78 -6.75
N LEU A 114 -10.13 3.94 -7.66
CA LEU A 114 -11.13 5.01 -7.60
C LEU A 114 -12.10 4.84 -6.42
N SER A 115 -12.37 3.61 -5.97
CA SER A 115 -13.25 3.36 -4.81
C SER A 115 -12.72 3.94 -3.50
N ILE A 116 -11.39 4.12 -3.37
CA ILE A 116 -10.74 4.65 -2.16
C ILE A 116 -10.08 6.01 -2.36
N ALA A 117 -9.92 6.46 -3.61
CA ALA A 117 -9.24 7.71 -3.93
C ALA A 117 -10.16 8.93 -3.74
N HIS A 118 -9.57 10.09 -3.43
CA HIS A 118 -10.25 11.38 -3.47
C HIS A 118 -10.14 12.02 -4.86
N ARG A 119 -8.98 11.86 -5.51
CA ARG A 119 -8.62 12.43 -6.80
C ARG A 119 -7.79 11.44 -7.60
N GLY A 120 -7.92 11.44 -8.91
CA GLY A 120 -7.15 10.59 -9.80
C GLY A 120 -6.57 11.33 -11.00
N TYR A 121 -5.57 10.70 -11.60
CA TYR A 121 -4.90 11.09 -12.83
C TYR A 121 -4.79 9.86 -13.73
N VAL A 122 -5.35 9.94 -14.93
CA VAL A 122 -5.21 8.88 -15.93
C VAL A 122 -4.01 9.20 -16.81
N LEU A 123 -3.05 8.27 -16.87
CA LEU A 123 -1.86 8.41 -17.70
C LEU A 123 -1.99 7.59 -18.97
N GLU A 124 -1.70 8.22 -20.10
CA GLU A 124 -1.54 7.57 -21.40
C GLU A 124 -0.21 7.97 -22.01
N THR A 125 0.58 6.98 -22.40
CA THR A 125 1.88 7.18 -23.09
C THR A 125 2.76 8.23 -22.39
N GLY A 126 2.80 8.21 -21.05
CA GLY A 126 3.62 9.12 -20.25
C GLY A 126 3.07 10.53 -20.05
N SER A 127 1.84 10.79 -20.51
CA SER A 127 1.16 12.08 -20.34
C SER A 127 -0.13 11.93 -19.54
N ILE A 128 -0.53 12.97 -18.80
CA ILE A 128 -1.83 12.98 -18.11
C ILE A 128 -2.91 13.23 -19.19
N ALA A 129 -3.73 12.22 -19.44
CA ALA A 129 -4.85 12.31 -20.37
C ALA A 129 -6.11 12.90 -19.70
N LEU A 130 -6.38 12.50 -18.45
CA LEU A 130 -7.53 12.97 -17.68
C LEU A 130 -7.12 13.18 -16.21
N GLU A 131 -7.77 14.15 -15.56
CA GLU A 131 -7.67 14.32 -14.10
C GLU A 131 -9.02 14.76 -13.54
N GLY A 132 -9.28 14.42 -12.27
CA GLY A 132 -10.52 14.81 -11.61
C GLY A 132 -10.70 14.18 -10.24
N THR A 133 -11.83 14.43 -9.62
CA THR A 133 -12.24 13.67 -8.44
C THR A 133 -12.49 12.20 -8.81
N ALA A 134 -12.42 11.30 -7.85
CA ALA A 134 -12.70 9.88 -8.09
C ALA A 134 -14.11 9.69 -8.68
N ALA A 135 -15.11 10.42 -8.20
CA ALA A 135 -16.48 10.38 -8.73
C ALA A 135 -16.54 10.81 -10.20
N GLN A 136 -15.90 11.95 -10.56
CA GLN A 136 -15.87 12.43 -11.95
C GLN A 136 -15.20 11.42 -12.89
N LEU A 137 -14.12 10.78 -12.46
CA LEU A 137 -13.43 9.78 -13.26
C LEU A 137 -14.22 8.48 -13.38
N SER A 138 -14.90 8.04 -12.31
CA SER A 138 -15.76 6.85 -12.35
C SER A 138 -16.97 7.02 -13.29
N ASP A 139 -17.48 8.24 -13.43
CA ASP A 139 -18.59 8.56 -14.34
C ASP A 139 -18.14 8.86 -15.78
N ASN A 140 -16.83 9.01 -16.01
CA ASN A 140 -16.31 9.34 -17.33
C ASN A 140 -16.40 8.15 -18.29
N ALA A 141 -17.02 8.36 -19.47
CA ALA A 141 -17.28 7.30 -20.45
C ALA A 141 -16.01 6.64 -20.99
N ASP A 142 -14.93 7.40 -21.17
CA ASP A 142 -13.66 6.86 -21.68
C ASP A 142 -12.94 6.03 -20.61
N VAL A 143 -12.98 6.46 -19.34
CA VAL A 143 -12.45 5.70 -18.21
C VAL A 143 -13.24 4.40 -18.03
N ARG A 144 -14.56 4.44 -18.10
CA ARG A 144 -15.43 3.26 -18.00
C ARG A 144 -15.10 2.24 -19.07
N ARG A 145 -15.02 2.68 -20.31
CA ARG A 145 -14.72 1.82 -21.47
C ARG A 145 -13.31 1.22 -21.43
N ALA A 146 -12.31 2.02 -21.04
CA ALA A 146 -10.91 1.60 -21.07
C ALA A 146 -10.49 0.78 -19.85
N TYR A 147 -11.07 1.06 -18.66
CA TYR A 147 -10.52 0.55 -17.40
C TYR A 147 -11.55 -0.09 -16.46
N LEU A 148 -12.87 0.14 -16.64
CA LEU A 148 -13.91 -0.41 -15.75
C LEU A 148 -14.69 -1.57 -16.37
N GLY A 149 -14.44 -1.93 -17.63
CA GLY A 149 -15.02 -3.09 -18.30
C GLY A 149 -16.46 -2.92 -18.77
N GLU A 150 -16.88 -1.69 -19.05
CA GLU A 150 -18.22 -1.34 -19.58
C GLU A 150 -18.16 -0.86 -21.02
#